data_b54d38fe991a31ef9765fe8a554a8475
#
_entry.id   b54d38fe991a31ef9765fe8a554a8475
#
_cell.length_a   1.000
_cell.length_b   1.000
_cell.length_c   1.000
_cell.angle_alpha   90.00
_cell.angle_beta   90.00
_cell.angle_gamma   90.00
#
_symmetry.space_group_name_H-M   'P 1'
#
loop_
_entity.id
_entity.type
_entity.pdbx_description
1 polymer ?
#
loop_
_entity_poly.entity_id
_entity_poly.type
_entity_poly.pdbx_seq_one_letter_code
_entity_poly.pdbx_strand_id
1 'polypeptide(L)'
;MRYLLTIILFTVTLMATELHWYDEYEDALHEAKKEHKLIYVFISSSQCGWCHKFEKTTLQDEEIKKRLQKEFITVHLVRNFDTVPPQFKTSPVPRHYFLNADGKILYDSLGYREVDTFKAFMGYAQEQ
;
A
#
# COMPACT_ATOMS: atom_id res chain seq x y z
N MET A 1 -18.35 52.09 -22.58
CA MET A 1 -18.73 50.76 -22.06
C MET A 1 -17.48 50.06 -21.57
N ARG A 2 -17.38 49.87 -20.30
CA ARG A 2 -16.22 49.21 -19.67
C ARG A 2 -16.58 47.74 -19.47
N TYR A 3 -16.02 46.85 -20.26
CA TYR A 3 -16.18 45.43 -20.06
C TYR A 3 -15.19 44.97 -18.98
N LEU A 4 -15.70 44.70 -17.79
CA LEU A 4 -14.96 44.03 -16.73
C LEU A 4 -14.83 42.56 -17.08
N LEU A 5 -13.66 42.19 -17.60
CA LEU A 5 -13.27 40.80 -17.80
C LEU A 5 -12.94 40.21 -16.40
N THR A 6 -13.91 39.51 -15.83
CA THR A 6 -13.69 38.74 -14.59
C THR A 6 -12.93 37.48 -14.97
N ILE A 7 -11.62 37.48 -14.76
CA ILE A 7 -10.80 36.27 -14.89
C ILE A 7 -11.07 35.43 -13.66
N ILE A 8 -11.89 34.39 -13.81
CA ILE A 8 -12.08 33.35 -12.79
C ILE A 8 -10.81 32.49 -12.80
N LEU A 9 -9.92 32.74 -11.85
CA LEU A 9 -8.78 31.85 -11.59
C LEU A 9 -9.33 30.55 -11.01
N PHE A 10 -9.41 29.51 -11.84
CA PHE A 10 -9.71 28.15 -11.38
C PHE A 10 -8.44 27.62 -10.72
N THR A 11 -8.35 27.78 -9.41
CA THR A 11 -7.28 27.14 -8.63
C THR A 11 -7.60 25.65 -8.54
N VAL A 12 -6.96 24.86 -9.40
CA VAL A 12 -6.95 23.41 -9.28
C VAL A 12 -6.11 23.09 -8.04
N THR A 13 -6.77 22.89 -6.93
CA THR A 13 -6.14 22.32 -5.74
C THR A 13 -5.78 20.87 -6.07
N LEU A 14 -4.50 20.65 -6.35
CA LEU A 14 -3.95 19.30 -6.47
C LEU A 14 -4.00 18.71 -5.07
N MET A 15 -5.10 18.00 -4.75
CA MET A 15 -5.16 17.19 -3.53
C MET A 15 -4.17 16.04 -3.73
N ALA A 16 -3.00 16.14 -3.10
CA ALA A 16 -2.11 15.00 -2.93
C ALA A 16 -2.86 14.01 -2.04
N THR A 17 -3.43 12.97 -2.64
CA THR A 17 -4.12 11.91 -1.92
C THR A 17 -3.07 11.06 -1.25
N GLU A 18 -2.98 11.13 0.09
CA GLU A 18 -2.10 10.26 0.84
C GLU A 18 -2.58 8.81 0.76
N LEU A 19 -1.61 7.89 0.78
CA LEU A 19 -1.87 6.46 0.76
C LEU A 19 -2.57 6.06 2.06
N HIS A 20 -3.76 5.45 1.95
CA HIS A 20 -4.52 4.96 3.10
C HIS A 20 -4.06 3.55 3.48
N TRP A 21 -3.65 3.37 4.74
CA TRP A 21 -3.26 2.08 5.30
C TRP A 21 -4.33 1.56 6.25
N TYR A 22 -4.86 0.38 5.95
CA TYR A 22 -5.73 -0.34 6.87
C TYR A 22 -4.89 -1.02 7.96
N ASP A 23 -5.37 -1.02 9.18
CA ASP A 23 -4.79 -1.75 10.32
C ASP A 23 -5.64 -2.96 10.74
N GLU A 24 -6.79 -3.15 10.08
CA GLU A 24 -7.66 -4.32 10.21
C GLU A 24 -7.78 -5.02 8.85
N TYR A 25 -7.33 -6.27 8.80
CA TYR A 25 -7.30 -7.03 7.55
C TYR A 25 -8.70 -7.26 6.96
N GLU A 26 -9.69 -7.57 7.80
CA GLU A 26 -11.06 -7.85 7.33
C GLU A 26 -11.71 -6.63 6.66
N ASP A 27 -11.45 -5.43 7.16
CA ASP A 27 -11.92 -4.20 6.54
C ASP A 27 -11.30 -3.98 5.16
N ALA A 28 -10.00 -4.24 5.06
CA ALA A 28 -9.28 -4.17 3.79
C ALA A 28 -9.78 -5.22 2.78
N LEU A 29 -10.03 -6.43 3.24
CA LEU A 29 -10.57 -7.50 2.39
C LEU A 29 -11.95 -7.13 1.84
N HIS A 30 -12.81 -6.58 2.68
CA HIS A 30 -14.13 -6.10 2.27
C HIS A 30 -14.01 -5.02 1.18
N GLU A 31 -13.14 -4.04 1.39
CA GLU A 31 -12.93 -2.96 0.43
C GLU A 31 -12.32 -3.45 -0.88
N ALA A 32 -11.37 -4.39 -0.81
CA ALA A 32 -10.76 -5.01 -1.99
C ALA A 32 -11.80 -5.73 -2.87
N LYS A 33 -12.72 -6.47 -2.25
CA LYS A 33 -13.82 -7.13 -2.97
C LYS A 33 -14.75 -6.12 -3.63
N LYS A 34 -15.08 -5.04 -2.93
CA LYS A 34 -15.94 -3.97 -3.44
C LYS A 34 -15.31 -3.24 -4.62
N GLU A 35 -14.03 -2.94 -4.55
CA GLU A 35 -13.32 -2.18 -5.58
C GLU A 35 -12.64 -3.03 -6.65
N HIS A 36 -12.66 -4.35 -6.51
CA HIS A 36 -11.96 -5.30 -7.41
C HIS A 36 -10.46 -5.01 -7.51
N LYS A 37 -9.84 -4.77 -6.36
CA LYS A 37 -8.40 -4.47 -6.27
C LYS A 37 -7.62 -5.61 -5.61
N LEU A 38 -6.34 -5.69 -5.95
CA LEU A 38 -5.38 -6.52 -5.21
C LEU A 38 -5.15 -5.93 -3.82
N ILE A 39 -4.61 -6.76 -2.92
CA ILE A 39 -4.26 -6.34 -1.56
C ILE A 39 -2.75 -6.46 -1.38
N TYR A 40 -2.14 -5.43 -0.82
CA TYR A 40 -0.77 -5.46 -0.32
C TYR A 40 -0.77 -5.43 1.20
N VAL A 41 -0.21 -6.47 1.83
CA VAL A 41 -0.07 -6.56 3.29
C VAL A 41 1.40 -6.41 3.65
N PHE A 42 1.71 -5.39 4.44
CA PHE A 42 3.02 -5.16 5.03
C PHE A 42 2.96 -5.51 6.51
N ILE A 43 3.78 -6.48 6.94
CA ILE A 43 3.88 -6.88 8.34
C ILE A 43 5.21 -6.43 8.90
N SER A 44 5.14 -5.67 9.98
CA SER A 44 6.28 -5.11 10.67
C SER A 44 6.26 -5.42 12.17
N SER A 45 7.23 -4.90 12.87
CA SER A 45 7.31 -4.90 14.32
C SER A 45 7.71 -3.50 14.79
N SER A 46 7.32 -3.13 16.00
CA SER A 46 7.66 -1.83 16.58
C SER A 46 9.18 -1.60 16.75
N GLN A 47 9.96 -2.69 16.80
CA GLN A 47 11.42 -2.65 16.97
C GLN A 47 12.14 -3.33 15.80
N CYS A 48 11.82 -2.90 14.60
CA CYS A 48 12.37 -3.47 13.37
C CYS A 48 13.05 -2.39 12.54
N GLY A 49 14.38 -2.34 12.57
CA GLY A 49 15.17 -1.34 11.84
C GLY A 49 14.98 -1.41 10.32
N TRP A 50 14.93 -2.62 9.75
CA TRP A 50 14.70 -2.82 8.33
C TRP A 50 13.29 -2.45 7.89
N CYS A 51 12.28 -2.65 8.76
CA CYS A 51 10.92 -2.20 8.52
C CYS A 51 10.87 -0.67 8.44
N HIS A 52 11.50 0.02 9.39
CA HIS A 52 11.56 1.49 9.39
C HIS A 52 12.30 2.03 8.17
N LYS A 53 13.40 1.38 7.77
CA LYS A 53 14.12 1.75 6.56
C LYS A 53 13.24 1.61 5.32
N PHE A 54 12.50 0.52 5.20
CA PHE A 54 11.56 0.30 4.11
C PHE A 54 10.48 1.38 4.04
N GLU A 55 9.89 1.72 5.18
CA GLU A 55 8.89 2.79 5.28
C GLU A 55 9.43 4.16 4.88
N LYS A 56 10.68 4.45 5.25
CA LYS A 56 11.32 5.75 4.99
C LYS A 56 11.92 5.89 3.60
N THR A 57 12.15 4.80 2.90
CA THR A 57 12.79 4.79 1.58
C THR A 57 11.86 4.26 0.49
N THR A 58 11.70 2.96 0.38
CA THR A 58 10.94 2.32 -0.70
C THR A 58 9.48 2.77 -0.74
N LEU A 59 8.81 2.82 0.41
CA LEU A 59 7.42 3.28 0.49
C LEU A 59 7.25 4.79 0.27
N GLN A 60 8.34 5.55 0.21
CA GLN A 60 8.29 6.99 -0.13
C GLN A 60 8.50 7.27 -1.61
N ASP A 61 8.84 6.27 -2.40
CA ASP A 61 8.94 6.43 -3.86
C ASP A 61 7.58 6.85 -4.45
N GLU A 62 7.57 7.90 -5.24
CA GLU A 62 6.33 8.50 -5.75
C GLU A 62 5.55 7.56 -6.68
N GLU A 63 6.24 6.77 -7.49
CA GLU A 63 5.60 5.81 -8.38
C GLU A 63 4.99 4.65 -7.58
N ILE A 64 5.71 4.13 -6.57
CA ILE A 64 5.19 3.08 -5.67
C ILE A 64 3.94 3.57 -4.95
N LYS A 65 3.99 4.78 -4.36
CA LYS A 65 2.81 5.35 -3.68
C LYS A 65 1.61 5.48 -4.61
N LYS A 66 1.83 5.98 -5.81
CA LYS A 66 0.77 6.11 -6.83
C LYS A 66 0.17 4.75 -7.19
N ARG A 67 1.00 3.76 -7.47
CA ARG A 67 0.54 2.40 -7.84
C ARG A 67 -0.19 1.73 -6.69
N LEU A 68 0.35 1.80 -5.48
CA LEU A 68 -0.32 1.26 -4.30
C LEU A 68 -1.70 1.88 -4.10
N GLN A 69 -1.81 3.19 -4.20
CA GLN A 69 -3.07 3.89 -4.02
C GLN A 69 -4.10 3.56 -5.10
N LYS A 70 -3.67 3.49 -6.35
CA LYS A 70 -4.55 3.29 -7.50
C LYS A 70 -4.95 1.82 -7.69
N GLU A 71 -4.02 0.89 -7.47
CA GLU A 71 -4.14 -0.50 -7.91
C GLU A 71 -4.32 -1.50 -6.77
N PHE A 72 -4.05 -1.08 -5.53
CA PHE A 72 -4.06 -1.95 -4.36
C PHE A 72 -4.88 -1.36 -3.21
N ILE A 73 -5.38 -2.24 -2.37
CA ILE A 73 -5.78 -1.90 -1.00
C ILE A 73 -4.59 -2.23 -0.11
N THR A 74 -4.15 -1.28 0.72
CA THR A 74 -2.92 -1.40 1.51
C THR A 74 -3.22 -1.64 2.98
N VAL A 75 -2.56 -2.65 3.54
CA VAL A 75 -2.70 -3.08 4.94
C VAL A 75 -1.33 -3.06 5.60
N HIS A 76 -1.22 -2.39 6.73
CA HIS A 76 -0.02 -2.42 7.56
C HIS A 76 -0.36 -3.00 8.92
N LEU A 77 0.19 -4.18 9.23
CA LEU A 77 0.00 -4.86 10.50
C LEU A 77 1.32 -4.87 11.27
N VAL A 78 1.30 -4.27 12.45
CA VAL A 78 2.42 -4.29 13.40
C VAL A 78 2.20 -5.48 14.34
N ARG A 79 2.99 -6.54 14.20
CA ARG A 79 2.75 -7.86 14.82
C ARG A 79 2.55 -7.83 16.33
N ASN A 80 3.14 -6.86 17.03
CA ASN A 80 3.02 -6.75 18.48
C ASN A 80 1.91 -5.80 18.95
N PHE A 81 1.14 -5.20 18.04
CA PHE A 81 0.02 -4.32 18.35
C PHE A 81 -1.28 -4.74 17.68
N ASP A 82 -1.19 -5.23 16.44
CA ASP A 82 -2.35 -5.55 15.62
C ASP A 82 -2.65 -7.05 15.63
N THR A 83 -3.90 -7.40 15.37
CA THR A 83 -4.28 -8.77 15.13
C THR A 83 -3.83 -9.19 13.73
N VAL A 84 -2.95 -10.19 13.65
CA VAL A 84 -2.48 -10.72 12.38
C VAL A 84 -3.20 -12.04 12.08
N PRO A 85 -3.93 -12.14 10.96
CA PRO A 85 -4.58 -13.39 10.56
C PRO A 85 -3.58 -14.55 10.46
N PRO A 86 -3.99 -15.78 10.82
CA PRO A 86 -3.08 -16.93 10.95
C PRO A 86 -2.43 -17.38 9.64
N GLN A 87 -2.97 -17.01 8.48
CA GLN A 87 -2.37 -17.30 7.18
C GLN A 87 -1.09 -16.50 6.91
N PHE A 88 -0.85 -15.42 7.65
CA PHE A 88 0.34 -14.59 7.49
C PHE A 88 1.39 -14.94 8.53
N LYS A 89 2.62 -15.13 8.07
CA LYS A 89 3.77 -15.30 8.97
C LYS A 89 4.18 -13.95 9.54
N THR A 90 4.45 -13.93 10.83
CA THR A 90 4.80 -12.71 11.56
C THR A 90 6.26 -12.64 12.00
N SER A 91 7.05 -13.66 11.70
CA SER A 91 8.47 -13.71 12.05
C SER A 91 9.23 -14.54 11.02
N PRO A 92 10.42 -14.05 10.57
CA PRO A 92 10.93 -12.70 10.78
C PRO A 92 10.17 -11.63 9.98
N VAL A 93 10.47 -10.35 10.24
CA VAL A 93 9.92 -9.18 9.56
C VAL A 93 11.05 -8.33 8.97
N PRO A 94 10.80 -7.42 7.98
CA PRO A 94 9.50 -7.13 7.35
C PRO A 94 9.02 -8.26 6.45
N ARG A 95 7.70 -8.44 6.36
CA ARG A 95 7.06 -9.37 5.43
C ARG A 95 6.11 -8.65 4.51
N HIS A 96 6.05 -9.13 3.28
CA HIS A 96 5.23 -8.57 2.22
C HIS A 96 4.36 -9.67 1.64
N TYR A 97 3.05 -9.42 1.56
CA TYR A 97 2.10 -10.32 0.91
C TYR A 97 1.31 -9.57 -0.13
N PHE A 98 1.18 -10.17 -1.30
CA PHE A 98 0.31 -9.68 -2.37
C PHE A 98 -0.81 -10.70 -2.56
N LEU A 99 -2.05 -10.24 -2.45
CA LEU A 99 -3.23 -11.09 -2.52
C LEU A 99 -4.18 -10.61 -3.61
N ASN A 100 -5.02 -11.55 -4.09
CA ASN A 100 -6.13 -11.14 -4.92
C ASN A 100 -7.27 -10.55 -4.07
N ALA A 101 -8.33 -10.06 -4.72
CA ALA A 101 -9.46 -9.43 -4.03
C ALA A 101 -10.23 -10.40 -3.10
N ASP A 102 -10.08 -11.69 -3.27
CA ASP A 102 -10.69 -12.72 -2.42
C ASP A 102 -9.79 -13.12 -1.23
N GLY A 103 -8.60 -12.55 -1.13
CA GLY A 103 -7.66 -12.81 -0.05
C GLY A 103 -6.71 -13.98 -0.29
N LYS A 104 -6.67 -14.52 -1.51
CA LYS A 104 -5.69 -15.56 -1.88
C LYS A 104 -4.32 -14.94 -2.04
N ILE A 105 -3.31 -15.52 -1.38
CA ILE A 105 -1.92 -15.10 -1.51
C ILE A 105 -1.41 -15.47 -2.90
N LEU A 106 -1.00 -14.45 -3.67
CA LEU A 106 -0.41 -14.60 -5.00
C LEU A 106 1.12 -14.65 -4.94
N TYR A 107 1.69 -13.85 -4.05
CA TYR A 107 3.13 -13.73 -3.87
C TYR A 107 3.46 -13.26 -2.46
N ASP A 108 4.57 -13.74 -1.91
CA ASP A 108 5.10 -13.25 -0.64
C ASP A 108 6.62 -13.05 -0.71
N SER A 109 7.12 -12.17 0.13
CA SER A 109 8.54 -11.84 0.22
C SER A 109 8.92 -11.49 1.64
N LEU A 110 10.14 -11.84 2.01
CA LEU A 110 10.73 -11.54 3.31
C LEU A 110 11.86 -10.53 3.15
N GLY A 111 11.90 -9.57 4.05
CA GLY A 111 13.01 -8.64 4.20
C GLY A 111 12.82 -7.30 3.49
N TYR A 112 13.80 -6.44 3.67
CA TYR A 112 13.86 -5.15 3.00
C TYR A 112 13.95 -5.34 1.48
N ARG A 113 13.19 -4.51 0.75
CA ARG A 113 13.21 -4.49 -0.72
C ARG A 113 13.42 -3.08 -1.22
N GLU A 114 14.35 -2.94 -2.16
CA GLU A 114 14.59 -1.68 -2.85
C GLU A 114 13.47 -1.37 -3.84
N VAL A 115 13.41 -0.14 -4.30
CA VAL A 115 12.36 0.39 -5.18
C VAL A 115 12.10 -0.50 -6.39
N ASP A 116 13.14 -0.80 -7.18
CA ASP A 116 12.96 -1.56 -8.43
C ASP A 116 12.49 -3.00 -8.18
N THR A 117 13.00 -3.64 -7.15
CA THR A 117 12.59 -4.98 -6.76
C THR A 117 11.14 -5.00 -6.29
N PHE A 118 10.74 -4.01 -5.51
CA PHE A 118 9.36 -3.90 -5.02
C PHE A 118 8.37 -3.65 -6.17
N LYS A 119 8.75 -2.79 -7.13
CA LYS A 119 7.96 -2.58 -8.35
C LYS A 119 7.78 -3.86 -9.15
N ALA A 120 8.83 -4.67 -9.25
CA ALA A 120 8.75 -5.97 -9.93
C ALA A 120 7.76 -6.92 -9.24
N PHE A 121 7.73 -6.94 -7.90
CA PHE A 121 6.77 -7.76 -7.14
C PHE A 121 5.32 -7.31 -7.36
N MET A 122 5.09 -6.00 -7.40
CA MET A 122 3.76 -5.46 -7.71
C MET A 122 3.30 -5.89 -9.10
N GLY A 123 4.18 -5.77 -10.09
CA GLY A 123 3.90 -6.22 -11.47
C GLY A 123 3.63 -7.71 -11.55
N TYR A 124 4.42 -8.53 -10.88
CA TYR A 124 4.22 -9.98 -10.84
C TYR A 124 2.85 -10.35 -10.25
N ALA A 125 2.46 -9.73 -9.16
CA ALA A 125 1.16 -9.97 -8.54
C ALA A 125 -0.02 -9.59 -9.47
N GLN A 126 0.15 -8.56 -10.29
CA GLN A 126 -0.87 -8.10 -11.23
C GLN A 126 -1.03 -9.01 -12.45
N GLU A 127 -0.06 -9.86 -12.74
CA GLU A 127 -0.08 -10.80 -13.86
C GLU A 127 -0.71 -12.17 -13.52
N GLN A 128 -1.11 -12.41 -12.25
CA GLN A 128 -1.64 -13.72 -11.80
C GLN A 128 -3.14 -13.94 -12.05
#